data_ffd1dd27fd805ab9a1f6bf1b6ad52a6c
#
_entry.id   ffd1dd27fd805ab9a1f6bf1b6ad52a6c
#
_cell.length_a   1.000
_cell.length_b   1.000
_cell.length_c   1.000
_cell.angle_alpha   90.00
_cell.angle_beta   90.00
_cell.angle_gamma   90.00
#
_symmetry.space_group_name_H-M   'P 1'
#
loop_
_entity.id
_entity.type
_entity.pdbx_description
1 polymer ?
#
loop_
_entity_poly.entity_id
_entity_poly.type
_entity_poly.pdbx_seq_one_letter_code
_entity_poly.pdbx_strand_id
1 'polypeptide(L)'
;MPGDIIQGMIDNGGVAPNIIHAYTSGRWNIRANARARVRQLWIKVKACFEAAALATGATLKLTPEIIYDDQMPNMALGRSYREHFNLLGGNIPPGDVDIIDGRISASSDEGNVSYALPSICVSFKLDSEVGGHNPAFAEATRTKESFEACLKVSKALAATGLDVLMKKGYIEEIKEEWKQSIERERGEY
;
A
#
# COMPACT_ATOMS: atom_id res chain seq x y z
N MET A 1 2.44 10.34 16.16
CA MET A 1 3.44 11.00 15.29
C MET A 1 2.74 11.53 14.05
N PRO A 2 3.25 12.54 13.34
CA PRO A 2 2.70 12.90 12.03
C PRO A 2 2.64 11.68 11.12
N GLY A 3 1.49 11.47 10.47
CA GLY A 3 1.25 10.30 9.63
C GLY A 3 0.60 9.09 10.32
N ASP A 4 0.50 9.07 11.64
CA ASP A 4 -0.29 8.05 12.36
C ASP A 4 -1.79 8.37 12.21
N ILE A 5 -2.56 7.41 11.75
CA ILE A 5 -4.00 7.55 11.58
C ILE A 5 -4.71 6.40 12.30
N ILE A 6 -5.65 6.74 13.17
CA ILE A 6 -6.56 5.80 13.82
C ILE A 6 -7.96 6.31 13.57
N GLN A 7 -8.76 5.54 12.86
CA GLN A 7 -10.14 5.86 12.50
C GLN A 7 -11.04 4.72 12.94
N GLY A 8 -12.18 5.05 13.53
CA GLY A 8 -13.13 4.07 14.00
C GLY A 8 -14.54 4.35 13.56
N MET A 9 -15.31 3.28 13.39
CA MET A 9 -16.74 3.31 13.14
C MET A 9 -17.41 2.31 14.08
N ILE A 10 -18.49 2.73 14.71
CA ILE A 10 -19.34 1.85 15.53
C ILE A 10 -20.38 1.23 14.62
N ASP A 11 -20.37 -0.09 14.46
CA ASP A 11 -21.34 -0.84 13.67
C ASP A 11 -22.63 -1.09 14.45
N ASN A 12 -22.48 -1.41 15.75
CA ASN A 12 -23.60 -1.59 16.67
C ASN A 12 -23.28 -0.86 17.99
N GLY A 13 -23.91 0.26 18.23
CA GLY A 13 -23.74 1.10 19.41
C GLY A 13 -24.88 1.00 20.43
N GLY A 14 -25.88 0.15 20.15
CA GLY A 14 -27.08 0.02 20.96
C GLY A 14 -28.28 0.78 20.43
N VAL A 15 -29.38 0.78 21.19
CA VAL A 15 -30.72 1.29 20.77
C VAL A 15 -31.11 2.58 21.48
N ALA A 16 -30.70 2.76 22.74
CA ALA A 16 -31.04 3.96 23.52
C ALA A 16 -29.99 4.20 24.64
N PRO A 17 -29.73 5.46 25.03
CA PRO A 17 -28.67 5.79 25.99
C PRO A 17 -28.95 5.33 27.43
N ASN A 18 -30.21 5.04 27.75
CA ASN A 18 -30.64 4.55 29.06
C ASN A 18 -30.75 3.01 29.15
N ILE A 19 -30.29 2.29 28.11
CA ILE A 19 -30.30 0.83 28.06
C ILE A 19 -28.87 0.30 28.05
N ILE A 20 -28.56 -0.61 28.95
CA ILE A 20 -27.27 -1.34 28.94
C ILE A 20 -27.38 -2.45 27.89
N HIS A 21 -26.55 -2.35 26.85
CA HIS A 21 -26.56 -3.29 25.75
C HIS A 21 -25.70 -4.51 26.05
N ALA A 22 -26.23 -5.70 25.71
CA ALA A 22 -25.49 -6.96 25.85
C ALA A 22 -24.34 -7.11 24.85
N TYR A 23 -24.38 -6.37 23.74
CA TYR A 23 -23.39 -6.44 22.68
C TYR A 23 -23.24 -5.10 21.97
N THR A 24 -21.98 -4.70 21.75
CA THR A 24 -21.61 -3.57 20.88
C THR A 24 -20.46 -4.01 19.97
N SER A 25 -20.35 -3.42 18.80
CA SER A 25 -19.27 -3.69 17.86
C SER A 25 -18.86 -2.46 17.07
N GLY A 26 -17.63 -2.48 16.60
CA GLY A 26 -17.08 -1.45 15.72
C GLY A 26 -15.86 -1.94 14.98
N ARG A 27 -15.47 -1.19 13.97
CA ARG A 27 -14.27 -1.42 13.14
C ARG A 27 -13.32 -0.24 13.24
N TRP A 28 -12.03 -0.54 13.29
CA TRP A 28 -10.98 0.47 13.36
C TRP A 28 -9.94 0.23 12.29
N ASN A 29 -9.57 1.30 11.60
CA ASN A 29 -8.47 1.32 10.66
C ASN A 29 -7.27 2.01 11.31
N ILE A 30 -6.13 1.34 11.32
CA ILE A 30 -4.87 1.84 11.87
C ILE A 30 -3.90 1.94 10.71
N ARG A 31 -3.36 3.14 10.48
CA ARG A 31 -2.44 3.42 9.38
C ARG A 31 -1.21 4.18 9.88
N ALA A 32 -0.08 3.90 9.29
CA ALA A 32 1.18 4.62 9.46
C ALA A 32 2.05 4.48 8.21
N ASN A 33 3.15 5.22 8.15
CA ASN A 33 4.05 5.23 6.99
C ASN A 33 4.93 3.98 6.86
N ALA A 34 4.99 3.13 7.89
CA ALA A 34 5.79 1.91 7.89
C ALA A 34 5.10 0.81 8.70
N ARG A 35 5.28 -0.44 8.29
CA ARG A 35 4.69 -1.61 8.97
C ARG A 35 5.10 -1.74 10.44
N ALA A 36 6.35 -1.44 10.76
CA ALA A 36 6.83 -1.47 12.14
C ALA A 36 6.06 -0.46 12.99
N ARG A 37 5.75 0.72 12.43
CA ARG A 37 4.95 1.73 13.12
C ARG A 37 3.50 1.31 13.30
N VAL A 38 2.88 0.66 12.31
CA VAL A 38 1.53 0.09 12.45
C VAL A 38 1.49 -0.92 13.60
N ARG A 39 2.51 -1.79 13.70
CA ARG A 39 2.60 -2.79 14.80
C ARG A 39 2.71 -2.12 16.18
N GLN A 40 3.49 -1.05 16.30
CA GLN A 40 3.58 -0.26 17.54
C GLN A 40 2.25 0.39 17.91
N LEU A 41 1.54 0.95 16.92
CA LEU A 41 0.22 1.53 17.12
C LEU A 41 -0.82 0.48 17.51
N TRP A 42 -0.78 -0.69 16.88
CA TRP A 42 -1.65 -1.80 17.22
C TRP A 42 -1.55 -2.20 18.68
N ILE A 43 -0.33 -2.30 19.23
CA ILE A 43 -0.11 -2.61 20.65
C ILE A 43 -0.83 -1.58 21.55
N LYS A 44 -0.71 -0.30 21.21
CA LYS A 44 -1.36 0.78 21.98
C LYS A 44 -2.89 0.74 21.87
N VAL A 45 -3.40 0.56 20.65
CA VAL A 45 -4.85 0.49 20.40
C VAL A 45 -5.45 -0.72 21.10
N LYS A 46 -4.79 -1.89 21.02
CA LYS A 46 -5.20 -3.09 21.74
C LYS A 46 -5.26 -2.84 23.24
N ALA A 47 -4.24 -2.24 23.84
CA ALA A 47 -4.22 -1.91 25.26
C ALA A 47 -5.38 -0.99 25.69
N CYS A 48 -5.77 -0.04 24.84
CA CYS A 48 -6.94 0.82 25.11
C CYS A 48 -8.24 0.00 25.17
N PHE A 49 -8.45 -0.94 24.25
CA PHE A 49 -9.62 -1.80 24.27
C PHE A 49 -9.61 -2.76 25.45
N GLU A 50 -8.47 -3.33 25.80
CA GLU A 50 -8.30 -4.21 26.98
C GLU A 50 -8.59 -3.45 28.27
N ALA A 51 -8.09 -2.22 28.42
CA ALA A 51 -8.37 -1.36 29.56
C ALA A 51 -9.87 -1.00 29.66
N ALA A 52 -10.52 -0.69 28.54
CA ALA A 52 -11.94 -0.41 28.52
C ALA A 52 -12.79 -1.63 28.92
N ALA A 53 -12.45 -2.81 28.44
CA ALA A 53 -13.09 -4.06 28.82
C ALA A 53 -12.93 -4.35 30.31
N LEU A 54 -11.70 -4.17 30.85
CA LEU A 54 -11.43 -4.33 32.26
C LEU A 54 -12.23 -3.35 33.13
N ALA A 55 -12.29 -2.09 32.73
CA ALA A 55 -13.00 -1.04 33.46
C ALA A 55 -14.52 -1.25 33.51
N THR A 56 -15.10 -1.89 32.49
CA THR A 56 -16.54 -2.13 32.37
C THR A 56 -16.98 -3.52 32.74
N GLY A 57 -16.05 -4.48 32.94
CA GLY A 57 -16.36 -5.89 33.12
C GLY A 57 -16.86 -6.60 31.86
N ALA A 58 -16.72 -5.96 30.68
CA ALA A 58 -17.14 -6.53 29.40
C ALA A 58 -16.13 -7.56 28.87
N THR A 59 -16.63 -8.54 28.11
CA THR A 59 -15.77 -9.48 27.37
C THR A 59 -15.36 -8.86 26.04
N LEU A 60 -14.05 -8.65 25.82
CA LEU A 60 -13.51 -8.14 24.59
C LEU A 60 -13.22 -9.28 23.62
N LYS A 61 -13.69 -9.13 22.37
CA LYS A 61 -13.25 -9.94 21.24
C LYS A 61 -12.62 -9.03 20.20
N LEU A 62 -11.34 -9.23 19.92
CA LEU A 62 -10.61 -8.57 18.82
C LEU A 62 -10.44 -9.55 17.67
N THR A 63 -10.78 -9.14 16.48
CA THR A 63 -10.60 -9.92 15.26
C THR A 63 -9.76 -9.09 14.30
N PRO A 64 -8.42 -9.25 14.30
CA PRO A 64 -7.57 -8.60 13.32
C PRO A 64 -7.94 -9.08 11.91
N GLU A 65 -8.11 -8.15 11.00
CA GLU A 65 -8.26 -8.42 9.58
C GLU A 65 -6.87 -8.44 8.90
N ILE A 66 -6.85 -8.40 7.58
CA ILE A 66 -5.63 -8.41 6.79
C ILE A 66 -4.80 -7.16 7.10
N ILE A 67 -3.51 -7.36 7.37
CA ILE A 67 -2.54 -6.27 7.54
C ILE A 67 -1.83 -6.10 6.21
N TYR A 68 -1.93 -4.89 5.65
CA TYR A 68 -1.14 -4.47 4.50
C TYR A 68 0.12 -3.79 4.99
N ASP A 69 1.28 -4.29 4.53
CA ASP A 69 2.56 -3.65 4.76
C ASP A 69 2.73 -2.46 3.80
N ASP A 70 3.63 -1.53 4.10
CA ASP A 70 4.03 -0.47 3.19
C ASP A 70 4.81 -1.05 2.00
N GLN A 71 4.75 -0.36 0.88
CA GLN A 71 5.45 -0.79 -0.32
C GLN A 71 6.94 -0.50 -0.23
N MET A 72 7.75 -1.49 -0.57
CA MET A 72 9.20 -1.40 -0.69
C MET A 72 9.61 -1.66 -2.15
N PRO A 73 9.57 -0.64 -3.02
CA PRO A 73 9.82 -0.81 -4.45
C PRO A 73 11.29 -1.18 -4.71
N ASN A 74 11.52 -2.12 -5.62
CA ASN A 74 12.86 -2.45 -6.10
C ASN A 74 13.29 -1.44 -7.16
N MET A 75 14.37 -0.71 -6.88
CA MET A 75 14.83 0.38 -7.72
C MET A 75 15.47 -0.09 -9.02
N ALA A 76 16.08 -1.28 -9.06
CA ALA A 76 16.60 -1.85 -10.30
C ALA A 76 15.45 -2.13 -11.29
N LEU A 77 14.38 -2.77 -10.83
CA LEU A 77 13.16 -2.95 -11.64
C LEU A 77 12.55 -1.62 -12.06
N GLY A 78 12.49 -0.64 -11.16
CA GLY A 78 12.00 0.70 -11.44
C GLY A 78 12.80 1.44 -12.52
N ARG A 79 14.13 1.31 -12.52
CA ARG A 79 15.01 1.88 -13.57
C ARG A 79 14.70 1.25 -14.93
N SER A 80 14.63 -0.07 -15.03
CA SER A 80 14.30 -0.77 -16.28
C SER A 80 12.92 -0.37 -16.80
N TYR A 81 11.91 -0.36 -15.92
CA TYR A 81 10.56 0.07 -16.29
C TYR A 81 10.55 1.50 -16.84
N ARG A 82 11.21 2.44 -16.17
CA ARG A 82 11.31 3.84 -16.62
C ARG A 82 11.94 3.95 -18.01
N GLU A 83 13.04 3.24 -18.27
CA GLU A 83 13.70 3.22 -19.55
C GLU A 83 12.74 2.78 -20.67
N HIS A 84 12.08 1.64 -20.49
CA HIS A 84 11.12 1.11 -21.46
C HIS A 84 9.90 2.01 -21.64
N PHE A 85 9.36 2.54 -20.54
CA PHE A 85 8.21 3.45 -20.60
C PHE A 85 8.53 4.74 -21.35
N ASN A 86 9.71 5.32 -21.12
CA ASN A 86 10.16 6.53 -21.81
C ASN A 86 10.48 6.28 -23.29
N LEU A 87 11.01 5.11 -23.65
CA LEU A 87 11.19 4.70 -25.06
C LEU A 87 9.85 4.58 -25.80
N LEU A 88 8.77 4.26 -25.11
CA LEU A 88 7.41 4.23 -25.65
C LEU A 88 6.71 5.61 -25.65
N GLY A 89 7.47 6.71 -25.48
CA GLY A 89 6.94 8.07 -25.45
C GLY A 89 6.30 8.44 -24.10
N GLY A 90 6.74 7.81 -23.02
CA GLY A 90 6.45 8.23 -21.66
C GLY A 90 7.40 9.35 -21.20
N ASN A 91 7.17 9.85 -20.00
CA ASN A 91 8.03 10.85 -19.38
C ASN A 91 8.07 10.63 -17.85
N ILE A 92 8.84 9.64 -17.43
CA ILE A 92 9.18 9.44 -16.01
C ILE A 92 10.55 10.06 -15.79
N PRO A 93 10.69 11.06 -14.90
CA PRO A 93 11.97 11.69 -14.61
C PRO A 93 12.96 10.71 -14.01
N PRO A 94 14.28 10.94 -14.12
CA PRO A 94 15.27 10.13 -13.44
C PRO A 94 15.29 10.42 -11.95
N GLY A 95 15.50 9.38 -11.14
CA GLY A 95 15.89 9.50 -9.75
C GLY A 95 14.80 9.33 -8.72
N ASP A 96 15.10 9.86 -7.55
CA ASP A 96 14.41 9.60 -6.29
C ASP A 96 13.06 10.35 -6.15
N VAL A 97 12.69 11.15 -7.14
CA VAL A 97 11.45 11.96 -7.15
C VAL A 97 10.22 11.05 -7.03
N ASP A 98 10.23 9.89 -7.70
CA ASP A 98 9.12 8.94 -7.66
C ASP A 98 8.89 8.35 -6.26
N ILE A 99 9.93 8.20 -5.46
CA ILE A 99 9.82 7.68 -4.09
C ILE A 99 9.21 8.73 -3.16
N ILE A 100 9.50 10.01 -3.40
CA ILE A 100 9.05 11.11 -2.54
C ILE A 100 7.65 11.56 -2.92
N ASP A 101 7.38 11.75 -4.21
CA ASP A 101 6.13 12.31 -4.72
C ASP A 101 5.08 11.24 -5.05
N GLY A 102 5.51 10.00 -5.29
CA GLY A 102 4.64 8.87 -5.62
C GLY A 102 4.03 8.14 -4.42
N ARG A 103 4.18 8.65 -3.20
CA ARG A 103 3.54 8.05 -2.03
C ARG A 103 2.03 8.21 -2.09
N ILE A 104 1.42 7.24 -2.76
CA ILE A 104 -0.04 7.12 -2.79
C ILE A 104 -0.50 6.72 -1.38
N SER A 105 -1.43 7.48 -0.82
CA SER A 105 -2.05 7.17 0.49
C SER A 105 -3.02 5.98 0.43
N ALA A 106 -2.89 5.12 -0.57
CA ALA A 106 -3.67 3.90 -0.77
C ALA A 106 -3.01 2.70 -0.07
N SER A 107 -3.81 1.67 0.22
CA SER A 107 -3.33 0.40 0.74
C SER A 107 -3.48 -0.68 -0.34
N SER A 108 -2.49 -1.56 -0.41
CA SER A 108 -2.47 -2.71 -1.32
C SER A 108 -1.72 -3.87 -0.68
N ASP A 109 -2.09 -5.09 -0.99
CA ASP A 109 -1.36 -6.30 -0.63
C ASP A 109 -0.02 -6.44 -1.36
N GLU A 110 0.23 -5.60 -2.36
CA GLU A 110 1.54 -5.50 -3.01
C GLU A 110 2.65 -5.14 -2.01
N GLY A 111 2.33 -4.35 -0.96
CA GLY A 111 3.24 -4.12 0.15
C GLY A 111 3.75 -5.43 0.74
N ASN A 112 2.87 -6.37 1.05
CA ASN A 112 3.24 -7.69 1.58
C ASN A 112 4.11 -8.49 0.57
N VAL A 113 3.83 -8.38 -0.74
CA VAL A 113 4.63 -9.01 -1.80
C VAL A 113 6.03 -8.43 -1.82
N SER A 114 6.18 -7.11 -1.70
CA SER A 114 7.48 -6.41 -1.74
C SER A 114 8.42 -6.82 -0.61
N TYR A 115 7.88 -7.25 0.54
CA TYR A 115 8.66 -7.83 1.63
C TYR A 115 8.99 -9.32 1.45
N ALA A 116 8.30 -10.02 0.57
CA ALA A 116 8.55 -11.42 0.28
C ALA A 116 9.50 -11.64 -0.89
N LEU A 117 9.46 -10.75 -1.89
CA LEU A 117 10.28 -10.82 -3.10
C LEU A 117 10.44 -9.42 -3.72
N PRO A 118 11.48 -9.21 -4.56
CA PRO A 118 11.64 -7.96 -5.30
C PRO A 118 10.44 -7.67 -6.19
N SER A 119 9.83 -6.51 -6.02
CA SER A 119 8.65 -6.10 -6.81
C SER A 119 8.61 -4.60 -7.08
N ILE A 120 7.79 -4.20 -8.04
CA ILE A 120 7.37 -2.82 -8.26
C ILE A 120 5.87 -2.77 -8.53
N CYS A 121 5.22 -1.74 -8.01
CA CYS A 121 3.85 -1.39 -8.37
C CYS A 121 3.90 -0.05 -9.11
N VAL A 122 3.52 -0.07 -10.38
CA VAL A 122 3.56 1.12 -11.22
C VAL A 122 2.18 1.74 -11.34
N SER A 123 2.12 3.06 -11.21
CA SER A 123 0.91 3.84 -11.42
C SER A 123 1.02 4.66 -12.69
N PHE A 124 -0.11 4.94 -13.33
CA PHE A 124 -0.17 5.81 -14.48
C PHE A 124 -1.41 6.70 -14.42
N LYS A 125 -1.28 7.89 -14.99
CA LYS A 125 -2.35 8.86 -14.99
C LYS A 125 -3.39 8.51 -16.06
N LEU A 126 -4.66 8.58 -15.67
CA LEU A 126 -5.80 8.65 -16.56
C LEU A 126 -6.39 10.07 -16.53
N ASP A 127 -7.03 10.48 -17.60
CA ASP A 127 -7.75 11.75 -17.67
C ASP A 127 -9.09 11.61 -16.93
N SER A 128 -9.06 11.94 -15.65
CA SER A 128 -10.21 11.88 -14.75
C SER A 128 -10.08 12.93 -13.65
N GLU A 129 -11.16 13.62 -13.37
CA GLU A 129 -11.25 14.59 -12.25
C GLU A 129 -11.41 13.90 -10.90
N VAL A 130 -11.72 12.59 -10.89
CA VAL A 130 -11.94 11.79 -9.68
C VAL A 130 -10.99 10.60 -9.63
N GLY A 131 -10.68 10.15 -8.43
CA GLY A 131 -9.86 8.95 -8.20
C GLY A 131 -10.62 7.64 -8.30
N GLY A 132 -9.91 6.53 -8.10
CA GLY A 132 -10.48 5.18 -8.01
C GLY A 132 -11.62 5.08 -6.98
N HIS A 133 -12.40 4.01 -7.07
CA HIS A 133 -13.59 3.76 -6.24
C HIS A 133 -14.76 4.76 -6.46
N ASN A 134 -14.78 5.44 -7.62
CA ASN A 134 -15.85 6.34 -8.04
C ASN A 134 -16.42 5.87 -9.38
N PRO A 135 -17.75 5.83 -9.57
CA PRO A 135 -18.35 5.45 -10.84
C PRO A 135 -17.85 6.29 -12.04
N ALA A 136 -17.63 7.58 -11.86
CA ALA A 136 -17.09 8.45 -12.90
C ALA A 136 -15.65 8.06 -13.31
N PHE A 137 -14.85 7.52 -12.39
CA PHE A 137 -13.54 6.95 -12.73
C PHE A 137 -13.68 5.71 -13.62
N ALA A 138 -14.65 4.86 -13.35
CA ALA A 138 -14.91 3.69 -14.19
C ALA A 138 -15.28 4.10 -15.64
N GLU A 139 -16.03 5.19 -15.83
CA GLU A 139 -16.31 5.72 -17.16
C GLU A 139 -15.03 6.26 -17.84
N ALA A 140 -14.17 6.97 -17.09
CA ALA A 140 -12.90 7.47 -17.62
C ALA A 140 -11.97 6.33 -18.10
N THR A 141 -12.03 5.15 -17.51
CA THR A 141 -11.21 4.00 -17.94
C THR A 141 -11.64 3.41 -19.28
N ARG A 142 -12.83 3.72 -19.80
CA ARG A 142 -13.39 3.16 -21.04
C ARG A 142 -12.94 3.92 -22.30
N THR A 143 -12.23 5.03 -22.13
CA THR A 143 -11.79 5.85 -23.25
C THR A 143 -10.63 5.18 -24.04
N LYS A 144 -10.49 5.57 -25.30
CA LYS A 144 -9.38 5.09 -26.15
C LYS A 144 -8.04 5.53 -25.57
N GLU A 145 -7.96 6.73 -25.06
CA GLU A 145 -6.77 7.33 -24.44
C GLU A 145 -6.33 6.53 -23.21
N SER A 146 -7.28 6.12 -22.37
CA SER A 146 -7.03 5.27 -21.21
C SER A 146 -6.55 3.88 -21.63
N PHE A 147 -7.12 3.31 -22.68
CA PHE A 147 -6.64 2.04 -23.24
C PHE A 147 -5.21 2.16 -23.77
N GLU A 148 -4.89 3.22 -24.51
CA GLU A 148 -3.54 3.46 -25.04
C GLU A 148 -2.51 3.66 -23.91
N ALA A 149 -2.90 4.38 -22.86
CA ALA A 149 -2.06 4.54 -21.66
C ALA A 149 -1.81 3.19 -20.97
N CYS A 150 -2.84 2.39 -20.75
CA CYS A 150 -2.74 1.05 -20.17
C CYS A 150 -1.84 0.13 -21.03
N LEU A 151 -2.01 0.16 -22.36
CA LEU A 151 -1.20 -0.62 -23.29
C LEU A 151 0.28 -0.22 -23.24
N LYS A 152 0.59 1.08 -23.11
CA LYS A 152 1.95 1.58 -22.95
C LYS A 152 2.59 1.01 -21.67
N VAL A 153 1.91 1.10 -20.55
CA VAL A 153 2.36 0.57 -19.25
C VAL A 153 2.59 -0.93 -19.34
N SER A 154 1.64 -1.66 -19.93
CA SER A 154 1.73 -3.12 -20.09
C SER A 154 2.94 -3.54 -20.92
N LYS A 155 3.22 -2.82 -22.00
CA LYS A 155 4.41 -3.05 -22.85
C LYS A 155 5.71 -2.79 -22.08
N ALA A 156 5.76 -1.70 -21.30
CA ALA A 156 6.94 -1.37 -20.51
C ALA A 156 7.18 -2.42 -19.40
N LEU A 157 6.13 -2.88 -18.73
CA LEU A 157 6.22 -3.97 -17.74
C LEU A 157 6.68 -5.28 -18.37
N ALA A 158 6.13 -5.65 -19.54
CA ALA A 158 6.55 -6.84 -20.26
C ALA A 158 8.03 -6.78 -20.67
N ALA A 159 8.49 -5.62 -21.16
CA ALA A 159 9.90 -5.41 -21.48
C ALA A 159 10.81 -5.47 -20.25
N THR A 160 10.37 -4.93 -19.10
CA THR A 160 11.08 -5.10 -17.82
C THR A 160 11.19 -6.58 -17.43
N GLY A 161 10.10 -7.35 -17.60
CA GLY A 161 10.12 -8.80 -17.37
C GLY A 161 11.09 -9.54 -18.30
N LEU A 162 11.19 -9.13 -19.56
CA LEU A 162 12.19 -9.67 -20.48
C LEU A 162 13.62 -9.33 -20.04
N ASP A 163 13.87 -8.14 -19.53
CA ASP A 163 15.17 -7.77 -18.97
C ASP A 163 15.58 -8.71 -17.82
N VAL A 164 14.65 -9.02 -16.92
CA VAL A 164 14.91 -9.96 -15.81
C VAL A 164 15.30 -11.34 -16.33
N LEU A 165 14.70 -11.80 -17.42
CA LEU A 165 14.94 -13.12 -17.98
C LEU A 165 16.21 -13.18 -18.86
N MET A 166 16.57 -12.09 -19.53
CA MET A 166 17.56 -12.09 -20.61
C MET A 166 18.85 -11.34 -20.28
N LYS A 167 18.82 -10.33 -19.42
CA LYS A 167 20.01 -9.56 -19.06
C LYS A 167 20.85 -10.34 -18.06
N LYS A 168 22.08 -10.67 -18.46
CA LYS A 168 23.03 -11.38 -17.59
C LYS A 168 23.37 -10.54 -16.34
N GLY A 169 23.25 -11.14 -15.17
CA GLY A 169 23.58 -10.49 -13.88
C GLY A 169 22.47 -9.59 -13.32
N TYR A 170 21.39 -9.37 -14.08
CA TYR A 170 20.36 -8.43 -13.66
C TYR A 170 19.47 -8.99 -12.54
N ILE A 171 19.18 -10.27 -12.52
CA ILE A 171 18.43 -10.91 -11.43
C ILE A 171 19.22 -10.90 -10.11
N GLU A 172 20.55 -10.98 -10.19
CA GLU A 172 21.45 -10.88 -9.05
C GLU A 172 21.43 -9.43 -8.48
N GLU A 173 21.50 -8.42 -9.35
CA GLU A 173 21.36 -7.00 -8.97
C GLU A 173 20.03 -6.73 -8.25
N ILE A 174 18.91 -7.18 -8.82
CA ILE A 174 17.58 -7.03 -8.25
C ILE A 174 17.48 -7.65 -6.85
N LYS A 175 17.99 -8.88 -6.70
CA LYS A 175 17.97 -9.61 -5.42
C LYS A 175 18.87 -8.97 -4.37
N GLU A 176 20.03 -8.48 -4.76
CA GLU A 176 20.95 -7.83 -3.85
C GLU A 176 20.39 -6.51 -3.31
N GLU A 177 19.84 -5.69 -4.20
CA GLU A 177 19.21 -4.44 -3.80
C GLU A 177 18.01 -4.67 -2.87
N TRP A 178 17.19 -5.69 -3.15
CA TRP A 178 16.08 -6.06 -2.29
C TRP A 178 16.54 -6.49 -0.89
N LYS A 179 17.58 -7.31 -0.79
CA LYS A 179 18.15 -7.71 0.50
C LYS A 179 18.62 -6.51 1.32
N GLN A 180 19.34 -5.58 0.67
CA GLN A 180 19.81 -4.36 1.31
C GLN A 180 18.64 -3.47 1.80
N SER A 181 17.54 -3.44 1.07
CA SER A 181 16.34 -2.71 1.47
C SER A 181 15.65 -3.35 2.68
N ILE A 182 15.55 -4.69 2.71
CA ILE A 182 15.06 -5.45 3.87
C ILE A 182 15.94 -5.22 5.12
N GLU A 183 17.26 -5.21 4.95
CA GLU A 183 18.21 -5.01 6.06
C GLU A 183 18.10 -3.59 6.63
N ARG A 184 18.00 -2.58 5.77
CA ARG A 184 17.79 -1.19 6.21
C ARG A 184 16.53 -1.05 7.04
N GLU A 185 15.41 -1.56 6.57
CA GLU A 185 14.13 -1.48 7.27
C GLU A 185 14.16 -2.20 8.63
N ARG A 186 14.92 -3.30 8.75
CA ARG A 186 15.11 -4.00 10.02
C ARG A 186 15.99 -3.24 11.01
N GLY A 187 16.89 -2.40 10.54
CA GLY A 187 17.80 -1.61 11.37
C GLY A 187 17.24 -0.27 11.85
N GLU A 188 16.15 0.22 11.27
CA GLU A 188 15.54 1.51 11.62
C GLU A 188 14.56 1.44 12.81
N TYR A 189 14.28 0.25 13.36
CA TYR A 189 13.31 0.01 14.44
C TYR A 189 13.86 -1.02 15.46
#